data_910780a580fed30be2328f42c60176ab
#
_entry.id   910780a580fed30be2328f42c60176ab
#
_cell.length_a   1.000
_cell.length_b   1.000
_cell.length_c   1.000
_cell.angle_alpha   90.00
_cell.angle_beta   90.00
_cell.angle_gamma   90.00
#
_symmetry.space_group_name_H-M   'P 1'
#
loop_
_entity.id
_entity.type
_entity.pdbx_description
1 polymer ?
#
loop_
_entity_poly.entity_id
_entity_poly.type
_entity_poly.pdbx_seq_one_letter_code
_entity_poly.pdbx_strand_id
1 'polypeptide(L)'
;MASKDRILRQKEETRNNILGAAYDIVKEEGWNGLSMRKIADRIEYTAPIIYEYFSNKEAILEELTDKGFVKLTKELQVAIDKFEKPEDQLEAMWMTYWDFAFTNTELYQLMFGVQMTCCAQRCSAQEGPYKLFTHVIAEVMKDSNPSQDIIKQKYFTFFSVIHGLIAINIINKSDILETINAQILKDAIGGIIKSIQ
;
A
#
# COMPACT_ATOMS: atom_id res chain seq x y z
N MET A 1 -23.68 -13.52 -26.67
CA MET A 1 -23.29 -12.79 -25.45
C MET A 1 -22.68 -13.72 -24.36
N ALA A 2 -23.35 -14.75 -23.89
CA ALA A 2 -22.86 -15.63 -22.80
C ALA A 2 -21.45 -16.28 -22.99
N SER A 3 -21.03 -16.61 -24.23
CA SER A 3 -19.72 -17.23 -24.48
C SER A 3 -18.56 -16.23 -24.35
N LYS A 4 -18.75 -15.00 -24.80
CA LYS A 4 -17.73 -13.92 -24.73
C LYS A 4 -17.48 -13.48 -23.29
N ASP A 5 -18.54 -13.37 -22.49
CA ASP A 5 -18.48 -13.02 -21.09
C ASP A 5 -17.82 -14.13 -20.22
N ARG A 6 -18.00 -15.39 -20.63
CA ARG A 6 -17.34 -16.53 -19.99
C ARG A 6 -15.83 -16.52 -20.26
N ILE A 7 -15.42 -16.25 -21.49
CA ILE A 7 -14.00 -16.16 -21.85
C ILE A 7 -13.32 -15.00 -21.12
N LEU A 8 -13.97 -13.85 -21.02
CA LEU A 8 -13.43 -12.70 -20.29
C LEU A 8 -13.26 -13.02 -18.81
N ARG A 9 -14.25 -13.61 -18.16
CA ARG A 9 -14.15 -14.04 -16.75
C ARG A 9 -13.02 -15.04 -16.53
N GLN A 10 -12.87 -16.03 -17.42
CA GLN A 10 -11.80 -17.01 -17.30
C GLN A 10 -10.41 -16.39 -17.48
N LYS A 11 -10.27 -15.40 -18.38
CA LYS A 11 -9.03 -14.63 -18.52
C LYS A 11 -8.70 -13.83 -17.25
N GLU A 12 -9.69 -13.16 -16.68
CA GLU A 12 -9.55 -12.40 -15.43
C GLU A 12 -9.15 -13.32 -14.25
N GLU A 13 -9.81 -14.47 -14.15
CA GLU A 13 -9.50 -15.48 -13.13
C GLU A 13 -8.07 -16.00 -13.26
N THR A 14 -7.64 -16.36 -14.47
CA THR A 14 -6.26 -16.78 -14.71
C THR A 14 -5.25 -15.69 -14.38
N ARG A 15 -5.55 -14.43 -14.77
CA ARG A 15 -4.71 -13.27 -14.42
C ARG A 15 -4.58 -13.10 -12.90
N ASN A 16 -5.67 -13.22 -12.17
CA ASN A 16 -5.66 -13.15 -10.70
C ASN A 16 -4.90 -14.32 -10.06
N ASN A 17 -5.00 -15.53 -10.61
CA ASN A 17 -4.25 -16.69 -10.15
C ASN A 17 -2.74 -16.49 -10.34
N ILE A 18 -2.30 -15.91 -11.46
CA ILE A 18 -0.90 -15.56 -11.72
C ILE A 18 -0.39 -14.57 -10.65
N LEU A 19 -1.16 -13.53 -10.37
CA LEU A 19 -0.79 -12.51 -9.35
C LEU A 19 -0.78 -13.09 -7.94
N GLY A 20 -1.75 -13.95 -7.60
CA GLY A 20 -1.78 -14.67 -6.32
C GLY A 20 -0.54 -15.53 -6.13
N ALA A 21 -0.24 -16.38 -7.12
CA ALA A 21 0.95 -17.24 -7.09
C ALA A 21 2.26 -16.44 -7.02
N ALA A 22 2.34 -15.31 -7.72
CA ALA A 22 3.50 -14.42 -7.65
C ALA A 22 3.67 -13.86 -6.25
N TYR A 23 2.59 -13.42 -5.61
CA TYR A 23 2.62 -12.89 -4.25
C TYR A 23 2.99 -13.95 -3.21
N ASP A 24 2.46 -15.17 -3.34
CA ASP A 24 2.79 -16.29 -2.45
C ASP A 24 4.27 -16.69 -2.56
N ILE A 25 4.83 -16.74 -3.78
CA ILE A 25 6.27 -17.00 -3.99
C ILE A 25 7.10 -15.91 -3.30
N VAL A 26 6.68 -14.65 -3.38
CA VAL A 26 7.40 -13.55 -2.74
C VAL A 26 7.38 -13.66 -1.22
N LYS A 27 6.26 -14.07 -0.63
CA LYS A 27 6.17 -14.33 0.82
C LYS A 27 7.12 -15.43 1.29
N GLU A 28 7.27 -16.48 0.48
CA GLU A 28 8.08 -17.65 0.82
C GLU A 28 9.57 -17.41 0.56
N GLU A 29 9.92 -16.78 -0.56
CA GLU A 29 11.29 -16.73 -1.09
C GLU A 29 11.84 -15.31 -1.30
N GLY A 30 11.02 -14.30 -1.02
CA GLY A 30 11.33 -12.89 -1.30
C GLY A 30 11.27 -12.53 -2.80
N TRP A 31 11.40 -11.24 -3.09
CA TRP A 31 11.29 -10.69 -4.45
C TRP A 31 12.32 -11.25 -5.45
N ASN A 32 13.51 -11.64 -4.97
CA ASN A 32 14.56 -12.23 -5.80
C ASN A 32 14.22 -13.66 -6.26
N GLY A 33 13.38 -14.36 -5.49
CA GLY A 33 12.89 -15.69 -5.81
C GLY A 33 11.86 -15.74 -6.94
N LEU A 34 11.22 -14.62 -7.26
CA LEU A 34 10.15 -14.55 -8.25
C LEU A 34 10.67 -14.69 -9.68
N SER A 35 10.09 -15.62 -10.44
CA SER A 35 10.32 -15.78 -11.89
C SER A 35 9.07 -16.28 -12.60
N MET A 36 8.94 -15.96 -13.90
CA MET A 36 7.81 -16.39 -14.75
C MET A 36 7.62 -17.91 -14.74
N ARG A 37 8.74 -18.66 -14.71
CA ARG A 37 8.72 -20.12 -14.66
C ARG A 37 8.17 -20.64 -13.34
N LYS A 38 8.62 -20.11 -12.19
CA LYS A 38 8.09 -20.50 -10.88
C LYS A 38 6.62 -20.21 -10.72
N ILE A 39 6.15 -19.06 -11.28
CA ILE A 39 4.73 -18.75 -11.29
C ILE A 39 3.96 -19.79 -12.08
N ALA A 40 4.44 -20.15 -13.30
CA ALA A 40 3.81 -21.15 -14.13
C ALA A 40 3.74 -22.52 -13.43
N ASP A 41 4.86 -22.97 -12.85
CA ASP A 41 4.96 -24.23 -12.10
C ASP A 41 3.98 -24.23 -10.91
N ARG A 42 3.82 -23.09 -10.19
CA ARG A 42 2.93 -22.96 -9.03
C ARG A 42 1.44 -23.12 -9.36
N ILE A 43 1.02 -22.63 -10.53
CA ILE A 43 -0.39 -22.69 -10.97
C ILE A 43 -0.65 -23.81 -11.99
N GLU A 44 0.30 -24.73 -12.18
CA GLU A 44 0.22 -25.87 -13.10
C GLU A 44 -0.01 -25.46 -14.56
N TYR A 45 0.61 -24.35 -14.97
CA TYR A 45 0.61 -23.84 -16.35
C TYR A 45 2.02 -23.91 -16.94
N THR A 46 2.14 -23.59 -18.23
CA THR A 46 3.44 -23.46 -18.91
C THR A 46 3.87 -21.99 -18.95
N ALA A 47 5.18 -21.72 -18.91
CA ALA A 47 5.70 -20.37 -18.95
C ALA A 47 5.19 -19.53 -20.14
N PRO A 48 5.04 -20.06 -21.39
CA PRO A 48 4.43 -19.32 -22.48
C PRO A 48 3.04 -18.77 -22.18
N ILE A 49 2.21 -19.50 -21.43
CA ILE A 49 0.88 -19.03 -21.03
C ILE A 49 0.97 -17.80 -20.12
N ILE A 50 1.94 -17.77 -19.19
CA ILE A 50 2.12 -16.60 -18.33
C ILE A 50 2.47 -15.36 -19.17
N TYR A 51 3.31 -15.52 -20.21
CA TYR A 51 3.66 -14.43 -21.12
C TYR A 51 2.50 -13.91 -21.98
N GLU A 52 1.40 -14.66 -22.12
CA GLU A 52 0.17 -14.15 -22.75
C GLU A 52 -0.55 -13.10 -21.88
N TYR A 53 -0.34 -13.13 -20.56
CA TYR A 53 -0.97 -12.22 -19.57
C TYR A 53 -0.04 -11.08 -19.14
N PHE A 54 1.24 -11.36 -19.02
CA PHE A 54 2.26 -10.42 -18.54
C PHE A 54 3.53 -10.51 -19.38
N SER A 55 3.96 -9.40 -19.94
CA SER A 55 5.13 -9.33 -20.82
C SER A 55 6.45 -9.73 -20.13
N ASN A 56 6.54 -9.48 -18.82
CA ASN A 56 7.73 -9.73 -18.01
C ASN A 56 7.35 -9.71 -16.51
N LYS A 57 8.35 -9.96 -15.65
CA LYS A 57 8.22 -9.92 -14.19
C LYS A 57 7.80 -8.53 -13.69
N GLU A 58 8.33 -7.50 -14.29
CA GLU A 58 8.09 -6.10 -13.91
C GLU A 58 6.62 -5.73 -14.07
N ALA A 59 5.96 -6.18 -15.14
CA ALA A 59 4.52 -5.97 -15.34
C ALA A 59 3.66 -6.64 -14.25
N ILE A 60 4.10 -7.79 -13.70
CA ILE A 60 3.46 -8.43 -12.55
C ILE A 60 3.65 -7.58 -11.30
N LEU A 61 4.86 -7.07 -11.06
CA LEU A 61 5.18 -6.23 -9.91
C LEU A 61 4.41 -4.91 -9.94
N GLU A 62 4.28 -4.28 -11.11
CA GLU A 62 3.48 -3.07 -11.30
C GLU A 62 2.02 -3.30 -10.94
N GLU A 63 1.41 -4.38 -11.43
CA GLU A 63 0.01 -4.67 -11.12
C GLU A 63 -0.20 -5.06 -9.65
N LEU A 64 0.75 -5.76 -9.02
CA LEU A 64 0.71 -6.01 -7.58
C LEU A 64 0.81 -4.71 -6.78
N THR A 65 1.65 -3.77 -7.22
CA THR A 65 1.76 -2.44 -6.62
C THR A 65 0.44 -1.68 -6.70
N ASP A 66 -0.20 -1.66 -7.88
CA ASP A 66 -1.50 -1.01 -8.09
C ASP A 66 -2.58 -1.63 -7.19
N LYS A 67 -2.63 -2.96 -7.12
CA LYS A 67 -3.55 -3.67 -6.22
C LYS A 67 -3.29 -3.33 -4.75
N GLY A 68 -2.02 -3.16 -4.37
CA GLY A 68 -1.63 -2.72 -3.04
C GLY A 68 -2.19 -1.34 -2.70
N PHE A 69 -2.02 -0.36 -3.58
CA PHE A 69 -2.57 0.99 -3.39
C PHE A 69 -4.10 1.01 -3.37
N VAL A 70 -4.76 0.23 -4.22
CA VAL A 70 -6.22 0.08 -4.21
C VAL A 70 -6.69 -0.54 -2.89
N LYS A 71 -5.99 -1.56 -2.39
CA LYS A 71 -6.30 -2.19 -1.10
C LYS A 71 -6.14 -1.19 0.03
N LEU A 72 -5.00 -0.51 0.11
CA LEU A 72 -4.74 0.52 1.13
C LEU A 72 -5.81 1.62 1.09
N THR A 73 -6.16 2.12 -0.10
CA THR A 73 -7.20 3.15 -0.25
C THR A 73 -8.53 2.70 0.35
N LYS A 74 -8.94 1.45 0.11
CA LYS A 74 -10.19 0.89 0.66
C LYS A 74 -10.13 0.78 2.18
N GLU A 75 -9.02 0.33 2.74
CA GLU A 75 -8.84 0.21 4.19
C GLU A 75 -8.85 1.59 4.87
N LEU A 76 -8.20 2.59 4.25
CA LEU A 76 -8.26 3.98 4.74
C LEU A 76 -9.67 4.56 4.69
N GLN A 77 -10.43 4.30 3.62
CA GLN A 77 -11.82 4.76 3.54
C GLN A 77 -12.68 4.16 4.65
N VAL A 78 -12.53 2.85 4.90
CA VAL A 78 -13.21 2.18 6.03
C VAL A 78 -12.82 2.77 7.38
N ALA A 79 -11.57 3.24 7.54
CA ALA A 79 -11.13 3.91 8.75
C ALA A 79 -11.77 5.29 8.93
N ILE A 80 -11.85 6.08 7.85
CA ILE A 80 -12.54 7.39 7.83
C ILE A 80 -14.01 7.25 8.23
N ASP A 81 -14.70 6.28 7.65
CA ASP A 81 -16.14 6.10 7.82
C ASP A 81 -16.56 5.73 9.27
N LYS A 82 -15.61 5.40 10.14
CA LYS A 82 -15.86 5.07 11.55
C LYS A 82 -15.98 6.30 12.47
N PHE A 83 -15.53 7.45 12.03
CA PHE A 83 -15.42 8.64 12.86
C PHE A 83 -16.03 9.86 12.17
N GLU A 84 -16.62 10.76 12.97
CA GLU A 84 -17.19 12.01 12.46
C GLU A 84 -16.19 13.17 12.48
N LYS A 85 -15.28 13.19 13.47
CA LYS A 85 -14.30 14.27 13.62
C LYS A 85 -13.10 14.05 12.74
N PRO A 86 -12.65 15.07 11.98
CA PRO A 86 -11.50 14.97 11.10
C PRO A 86 -10.20 14.54 11.82
N GLU A 87 -10.01 14.95 13.08
CA GLU A 87 -8.84 14.58 13.88
C GLU A 87 -8.81 13.08 14.16
N ASP A 88 -9.97 12.51 14.57
CA ASP A 88 -10.11 11.09 14.85
C ASP A 88 -9.99 10.26 13.57
N GLN A 89 -10.52 10.77 12.44
CA GLN A 89 -10.33 10.19 11.12
C GLN A 89 -8.84 10.12 10.74
N LEU A 90 -8.11 11.23 10.92
CA LEU A 90 -6.70 11.32 10.58
C LEU A 90 -5.84 10.38 11.43
N GLU A 91 -6.12 10.27 12.73
CA GLU A 91 -5.47 9.30 13.62
C GLU A 91 -5.75 7.87 13.15
N ALA A 92 -7.01 7.51 12.90
CA ALA A 92 -7.41 6.19 12.45
C ALA A 92 -6.78 5.82 11.09
N MET A 93 -6.65 6.77 10.18
CA MET A 93 -5.99 6.56 8.89
C MET A 93 -4.51 6.21 9.06
N TRP A 94 -3.77 6.94 9.91
CA TRP A 94 -2.35 6.66 10.13
C TRP A 94 -2.13 5.36 10.90
N MET A 95 -3.02 5.00 11.82
CA MET A 95 -3.01 3.69 12.47
C MET A 95 -3.27 2.57 11.43
N THR A 96 -4.25 2.76 10.54
CA THR A 96 -4.53 1.81 9.45
C THR A 96 -3.34 1.66 8.49
N TYR A 97 -2.66 2.75 8.16
CA TYR A 97 -1.44 2.72 7.35
C TYR A 97 -0.32 1.92 8.02
N TRP A 98 -0.16 2.08 9.34
CA TRP A 98 0.76 1.29 10.16
C TRP A 98 0.41 -0.20 10.11
N ASP A 99 -0.83 -0.56 10.43
CA ASP A 99 -1.30 -1.95 10.44
C ASP A 99 -1.17 -2.61 9.06
N PHE A 100 -1.47 -1.86 8.00
CA PHE A 100 -1.28 -2.33 6.62
C PHE A 100 0.17 -2.72 6.33
N ALA A 101 1.15 -1.92 6.78
CA ALA A 101 2.56 -2.17 6.54
C ALA A 101 3.05 -3.49 7.17
N PHE A 102 2.56 -3.85 8.35
CA PHE A 102 2.96 -5.09 9.04
C PHE A 102 2.11 -6.30 8.64
N THR A 103 0.86 -6.09 8.29
CA THR A 103 -0.01 -7.17 7.80
C THR A 103 0.34 -7.58 6.36
N ASN A 104 0.87 -6.64 5.57
CA ASN A 104 1.20 -6.83 4.15
C ASN A 104 2.64 -6.39 3.86
N THR A 105 3.60 -6.86 4.65
CA THR A 105 4.99 -6.34 4.66
C THR A 105 5.64 -6.38 3.27
N GLU A 106 5.53 -7.50 2.55
CA GLU A 106 6.12 -7.64 1.22
C GLU A 106 5.47 -6.68 0.23
N LEU A 107 4.14 -6.54 0.29
CA LEU A 107 3.40 -5.62 -0.56
C LEU A 107 3.76 -4.15 -0.25
N TYR A 108 3.87 -3.81 1.03
CA TYR A 108 4.32 -2.50 1.49
C TYR A 108 5.74 -2.18 0.99
N GLN A 109 6.66 -3.14 1.07
CA GLN A 109 8.02 -3.00 0.55
C GLN A 109 8.04 -2.79 -0.97
N LEU A 110 7.14 -3.46 -1.70
CA LEU A 110 6.97 -3.25 -3.14
C LEU A 110 6.45 -1.84 -3.46
N MET A 111 5.46 -1.37 -2.71
CA MET A 111 4.81 -0.07 -2.91
C MET A 111 5.74 1.11 -2.58
N PHE A 112 6.57 0.98 -1.55
CA PHE A 112 7.35 2.09 -0.96
C PHE A 112 8.86 1.83 -0.86
N GLY A 113 9.33 0.64 -1.24
CA GLY A 113 10.73 0.24 -1.10
C GLY A 113 11.66 0.95 -2.09
N VAL A 114 12.79 1.45 -1.60
CA VAL A 114 13.80 2.19 -2.38
C VAL A 114 14.48 1.32 -3.45
N GLN A 115 14.46 -0.01 -3.29
CA GLN A 115 15.14 -0.95 -4.19
C GLN A 115 14.30 -1.39 -5.40
N MET A 116 13.01 -1.06 -5.42
CA MET A 116 12.10 -1.44 -6.49
C MET A 116 11.96 -0.30 -7.50
N THR A 117 12.87 -0.25 -8.46
CA THR A 117 12.92 0.77 -9.52
C THR A 117 11.79 0.64 -10.55
N CYS A 118 10.93 -0.39 -10.45
CA CYS A 118 9.85 -0.61 -11.40
C CYS A 118 8.78 0.49 -11.42
N CYS A 119 8.68 1.29 -10.35
CA CYS A 119 7.65 2.33 -10.23
C CYS A 119 8.20 3.75 -10.41
N ALA A 120 9.19 3.94 -11.30
CA ALA A 120 9.68 5.28 -11.67
C ALA A 120 8.58 6.14 -12.35
N GLN A 121 7.54 5.53 -12.87
CA GLN A 121 6.31 6.20 -13.31
C GLN A 121 5.27 6.11 -12.20
N ARG A 122 4.74 7.26 -11.77
CA ARG A 122 3.67 7.33 -10.76
C ARG A 122 2.48 6.50 -11.22
N CYS A 123 2.24 5.37 -10.56
CA CYS A 123 1.02 4.60 -10.75
C CYS A 123 -0.18 5.48 -10.39
N SER A 124 -1.20 5.54 -11.23
CA SER A 124 -2.42 6.31 -10.94
C SER A 124 -3.08 5.88 -9.62
N ALA A 125 -2.89 4.62 -9.21
CA ALA A 125 -3.38 4.07 -7.96
C ALA A 125 -2.73 4.69 -6.70
N GLN A 126 -1.49 5.20 -6.79
CA GLN A 126 -0.82 5.93 -5.69
C GLN A 126 -1.56 7.21 -5.27
N GLU A 127 -2.33 7.80 -6.18
CA GLU A 127 -3.09 8.99 -5.89
C GLU A 127 -4.22 8.77 -4.88
N GLY A 128 -4.75 7.54 -4.78
CA GLY A 128 -5.87 7.20 -3.90
C GLY A 128 -5.61 7.54 -2.43
N PRO A 129 -4.61 6.89 -1.78
CA PRO A 129 -4.26 7.20 -0.40
C PRO A 129 -3.87 8.66 -0.19
N TYR A 130 -3.07 9.23 -1.10
CA TYR A 130 -2.64 10.61 -1.02
C TYR A 130 -3.82 11.59 -1.01
N LYS A 131 -4.81 11.41 -1.88
CA LYS A 131 -6.01 12.25 -1.93
C LYS A 131 -6.83 12.15 -0.65
N LEU A 132 -7.00 10.94 -0.09
CA LEU A 132 -7.72 10.77 1.18
C LEU A 132 -7.01 11.49 2.33
N PHE A 133 -5.70 11.28 2.50
CA PHE A 133 -4.94 11.95 3.56
C PHE A 133 -4.96 13.47 3.42
N THR A 134 -4.73 14.01 2.23
CA THR A 134 -4.72 15.46 2.02
C THR A 134 -6.08 16.08 2.19
N HIS A 135 -7.16 15.37 1.86
CA HIS A 135 -8.53 15.80 2.12
C HIS A 135 -8.79 15.94 3.63
N VAL A 136 -8.51 14.89 4.41
CA VAL A 136 -8.76 14.92 5.85
C VAL A 136 -7.84 15.92 6.57
N ILE A 137 -6.57 16.07 6.14
CA ILE A 137 -5.69 17.12 6.67
C ILE A 137 -6.28 18.53 6.41
N ALA A 138 -6.85 18.76 5.22
CA ALA A 138 -7.50 20.02 4.91
C ALA A 138 -8.71 20.29 5.82
N GLU A 139 -9.50 19.26 6.13
CA GLU A 139 -10.65 19.39 7.05
C GLU A 139 -10.20 19.68 8.49
N VAL A 140 -9.11 19.08 8.99
CA VAL A 140 -8.52 19.42 10.31
C VAL A 140 -8.07 20.87 10.35
N MET A 141 -7.51 21.38 9.25
CA MET A 141 -6.95 22.73 9.16
C MET A 141 -7.92 23.79 8.64
N LYS A 142 -9.21 23.46 8.42
CA LYS A 142 -10.16 24.33 7.70
C LYS A 142 -10.26 25.76 8.25
N ASP A 143 -10.16 25.92 9.56
CA ASP A 143 -10.29 27.23 10.20
C ASP A 143 -9.08 28.15 9.92
N SER A 144 -7.91 27.58 9.57
CA SER A 144 -6.71 28.32 9.16
C SER A 144 -6.67 28.63 7.65
N ASN A 145 -7.63 28.11 6.87
CA ASN A 145 -7.72 28.25 5.41
C ASN A 145 -6.37 27.93 4.70
N PRO A 146 -5.81 26.74 4.85
CA PRO A 146 -4.47 26.40 4.40
C PRO A 146 -4.35 26.38 2.88
N SER A 147 -3.20 26.80 2.34
CA SER A 147 -2.88 26.60 0.93
C SER A 147 -2.61 25.12 0.64
N GLN A 148 -2.72 24.71 -0.63
CA GLN A 148 -2.41 23.35 -1.07
C GLN A 148 -0.96 22.93 -0.73
N ASP A 149 -0.02 23.87 -0.76
CA ASP A 149 1.38 23.61 -0.41
C ASP A 149 1.54 23.31 1.08
N ILE A 150 0.80 24.00 1.95
CA ILE A 150 0.79 23.72 3.40
C ILE A 150 0.19 22.35 3.67
N ILE A 151 -0.94 22.00 3.05
CA ILE A 151 -1.56 20.66 3.19
C ILE A 151 -0.57 19.57 2.76
N LYS A 152 0.07 19.75 1.61
CA LYS A 152 1.10 18.84 1.09
C LYS A 152 2.30 18.70 2.04
N GLN A 153 2.77 19.82 2.60
CA GLN A 153 3.86 19.82 3.59
C GLN A 153 3.46 19.01 4.83
N LYS A 154 2.24 19.19 5.36
CA LYS A 154 1.76 18.42 6.51
C LYS A 154 1.62 16.95 6.21
N TYR A 155 1.09 16.58 5.04
CA TYR A 155 1.07 15.19 4.59
C TYR A 155 2.47 14.56 4.63
N PHE A 156 3.47 15.21 4.04
CA PHE A 156 4.83 14.69 4.03
C PHE A 156 5.48 14.67 5.42
N THR A 157 5.09 15.55 6.34
CA THR A 157 5.53 15.50 7.74
C THR A 157 5.06 14.19 8.40
N PHE A 158 3.75 13.88 8.34
CA PHE A 158 3.21 12.63 8.84
C PHE A 158 3.86 11.43 8.15
N PHE A 159 3.87 11.45 6.82
CA PHE A 159 4.40 10.34 6.02
C PHE A 159 5.85 10.02 6.39
N SER A 160 6.71 11.04 6.49
CA SER A 160 8.14 10.84 6.82
C SER A 160 8.35 10.23 8.19
N VAL A 161 7.59 10.69 9.21
CA VAL A 161 7.70 10.16 10.57
C VAL A 161 7.22 8.72 10.63
N ILE A 162 6.03 8.44 10.10
CA ILE A 162 5.39 7.12 10.24
C ILE A 162 6.09 6.09 9.34
N HIS A 163 6.40 6.48 8.09
CA HIS A 163 7.16 5.62 7.17
C HIS A 163 8.57 5.32 7.71
N GLY A 164 9.24 6.30 8.30
CA GLY A 164 10.54 6.10 8.96
C GLY A 164 10.45 5.13 10.11
N LEU A 165 9.43 5.23 10.96
CA LEU A 165 9.20 4.30 12.07
C LEU A 165 8.89 2.88 11.56
N ILE A 166 8.06 2.74 10.52
CA ILE A 166 7.79 1.46 9.87
C ILE A 166 9.09 0.85 9.32
N ALA A 167 9.88 1.63 8.58
CA ALA A 167 11.13 1.15 7.98
C ALA A 167 12.12 0.64 9.03
N ILE A 168 12.28 1.35 10.15
CA ILE A 168 13.13 0.94 11.27
C ILE A 168 12.66 -0.41 11.82
N ASN A 169 11.34 -0.61 11.97
CA ASN A 169 10.78 -1.83 12.55
C ASN A 169 10.85 -3.03 11.60
N ILE A 170 10.66 -2.82 10.30
CA ILE A 170 10.81 -3.89 9.29
C ILE A 170 12.26 -4.41 9.28
N ILE A 171 13.25 -3.52 9.48
CA ILE A 171 14.68 -3.89 9.48
C ILE A 171 15.07 -4.56 10.79
N ASN A 172 14.65 -4.04 11.94
CA ASN A 172 15.18 -4.42 13.24
C ASN A 172 14.44 -5.54 13.96
N LYS A 173 13.38 -6.13 13.45
CA LYS A 173 12.62 -7.29 13.98
C LYS A 173 12.83 -7.57 15.49
N SER A 174 12.77 -6.55 16.35
CA SER A 174 13.08 -6.65 17.77
C SER A 174 11.80 -6.58 18.61
N ASP A 175 11.52 -7.61 19.40
CA ASP A 175 10.36 -7.71 20.29
C ASP A 175 10.26 -6.56 21.30
N ILE A 176 11.41 -5.96 21.65
CA ILE A 176 11.47 -4.83 22.59
C ILE A 176 10.82 -3.57 22.01
N LEU A 177 10.83 -3.44 20.68
CA LEU A 177 10.26 -2.28 20.00
C LEU A 177 8.73 -2.36 19.90
N GLU A 178 8.10 -3.54 19.93
CA GLU A 178 6.65 -3.66 19.76
C GLU A 178 5.86 -2.87 20.81
N THR A 179 6.23 -2.98 22.08
CA THR A 179 5.53 -2.30 23.18
C THR A 179 5.74 -0.78 23.15
N ILE A 180 6.93 -0.34 22.75
CA ILE A 180 7.30 1.08 22.67
C ILE A 180 6.72 1.72 21.40
N ASN A 181 6.66 0.98 20.30
CA ASN A 181 6.22 1.49 19.00
C ASN A 181 4.80 2.02 19.01
N ALA A 182 3.86 1.34 19.66
CA ALA A 182 2.47 1.78 19.75
C ALA A 182 2.36 3.14 20.44
N GLN A 183 3.18 3.38 21.49
CA GLN A 183 3.21 4.66 22.19
C GLN A 183 3.88 5.75 21.34
N ILE A 184 5.04 5.44 20.74
CA ILE A 184 5.76 6.38 19.85
C ILE A 184 4.85 6.81 18.68
N LEU A 185 4.14 5.84 18.09
CA LEU A 185 3.22 6.11 16.97
C LEU A 185 2.09 7.04 17.40
N LYS A 186 1.43 6.76 18.53
CA LYS A 186 0.35 7.61 19.07
C LYS A 186 0.84 9.01 19.42
N ASP A 187 2.00 9.11 20.08
CA ASP A 187 2.58 10.38 20.48
C ASP A 187 2.97 11.21 19.24
N ALA A 188 3.55 10.57 18.23
CA ALA A 188 3.89 11.24 16.98
C ALA A 188 2.65 11.74 16.23
N ILE A 189 1.64 10.87 16.03
CA ILE A 189 0.39 11.24 15.35
C ILE A 189 -0.31 12.35 16.13
N GLY A 190 -0.55 12.17 17.43
CA GLY A 190 -1.24 13.13 18.27
C GLY A 190 -0.49 14.47 18.37
N GLY A 191 0.84 14.45 18.43
CA GLY A 191 1.68 15.65 18.42
C GLY A 191 1.56 16.44 17.12
N ILE A 192 1.58 15.74 15.96
CA ILE A 192 1.43 16.41 14.66
C ILE A 192 0.02 16.95 14.48
N ILE A 193 -1.03 16.19 14.86
CA ILE A 193 -2.43 16.66 14.80
C ILE A 193 -2.59 17.95 15.60
N LYS A 194 -2.10 18.00 16.84
CA LYS A 194 -2.14 19.22 17.65
C LYS A 194 -1.39 20.41 17.04
N SER A 195 -0.36 20.14 16.24
CA SER A 195 0.42 21.21 15.57
C SER A 195 -0.26 21.79 14.33
N ILE A 196 -1.36 21.20 13.87
CA ILE A 196 -2.09 21.62 12.66
C ILE A 196 -3.52 22.10 12.94
N GLN A 197 -3.98 22.00 14.19
CA GLN A 197 -5.19 22.65 14.69
C GLN A 197 -4.93 24.14 14.95
#